data_133df6f959663a0dd0cae84a79252415
#
_entry.id   133df6f959663a0dd0cae84a79252415
#
_cell.length_a   1.000
_cell.length_b   1.000
_cell.length_c   1.000
_cell.angle_alpha   90.00
_cell.angle_beta   90.00
_cell.angle_gamma   90.00
#
_symmetry.space_group_name_H-M   'P 1'
#
loop_
_entity.id
_entity.type
_entity.pdbx_description
1 polymer ?
#
loop_
_entity_poly.entity_id
_entity_poly.type
_entity_poly.pdbx_seq_one_letter_code
_entity_poly.pdbx_strand_id
1 'polypeptide(L)'
;MGTHIGLWIAGRLCQGASAAVVWTVGCALLVDTVEKEELGQALGYIGMGMTFGAMGGPLLGGVLYEHGGYYSVFALAFALIGLDVVFRLVMVERKDAVRWLECQRAFSEASQQRGSVTDFDIERQKSHPGEPAPQQGAADCSSMALPKRKSAVLTLLFSYRFIVSLWAYFILSLLLTSFDSILPLFVEATFGWHQTAQGLIFIPVTLPHLIDPVIGFINDRYPWSRRYLTGGAFFAAAPVLVCLRFVDEDSTHDIVLLCALLALLGLCLAIMLAIILVEASYVVKEKEEQTPEIWGKGGAMALAYGLLNAAFAAGSLAGPFLAGFIRESSGWETMAWVIALIVGSTGVPVVLCMGGFLFSLAG
;
A
#
# COMPACT_ATOMS: atom_id res chain seq x y z
N MET A 1 31.46 -10.59 1.19
CA MET A 1 30.05 -10.83 0.89
C MET A 1 29.98 -11.91 -0.18
N GLY A 2 29.00 -12.82 -0.11
CA GLY A 2 29.04 -14.07 -0.85
C GLY A 2 29.01 -13.87 -2.38
N THR A 3 29.94 -14.48 -3.04
CA THR A 3 30.05 -14.53 -4.51
C THR A 3 29.08 -15.55 -5.13
N HIS A 4 28.27 -16.23 -4.30
CA HIS A 4 27.33 -17.24 -4.75
C HIS A 4 25.98 -16.63 -5.09
N ILE A 5 25.54 -16.80 -6.34
CA ILE A 5 24.24 -16.31 -6.85
C ILE A 5 23.05 -16.83 -6.02
N GLY A 6 23.16 -18.06 -5.47
CA GLY A 6 22.14 -18.63 -4.60
C GLY A 6 21.92 -17.85 -3.30
N LEU A 7 22.96 -17.28 -2.70
CA LEU A 7 22.85 -16.45 -1.50
C LEU A 7 22.15 -15.11 -1.81
N TRP A 8 22.41 -14.55 -3.00
CA TRP A 8 21.72 -13.36 -3.49
C TRP A 8 20.21 -13.60 -3.69
N ILE A 9 19.87 -14.72 -4.34
CA ILE A 9 18.47 -15.11 -4.55
C ILE A 9 17.77 -15.32 -3.20
N ALA A 10 18.38 -16.07 -2.30
CA ALA A 10 17.84 -16.30 -0.95
C ALA A 10 17.60 -14.98 -0.18
N GLY A 11 18.56 -14.05 -0.22
CA GLY A 11 18.41 -12.73 0.37
C GLY A 11 17.24 -11.92 -0.20
N ARG A 12 17.05 -11.95 -1.53
CA ARG A 12 15.92 -11.29 -2.20
C ARG A 12 14.58 -11.93 -1.86
N LEU A 13 14.52 -13.25 -1.74
CA LEU A 13 13.30 -13.94 -1.31
C LEU A 13 12.92 -13.58 0.13
N CYS A 14 13.88 -13.56 1.05
CA CYS A 14 13.64 -13.13 2.44
C CYS A 14 13.19 -11.66 2.51
N GLN A 15 13.81 -10.78 1.73
CA GLN A 15 13.44 -9.36 1.65
C GLN A 15 12.00 -9.20 1.13
N GLY A 16 11.63 -9.91 0.06
CA GLY A 16 10.27 -9.90 -0.49
C GLY A 16 9.23 -10.43 0.50
N ALA A 17 9.53 -11.53 1.19
CA ALA A 17 8.65 -12.09 2.21
C ALA A 17 8.42 -11.10 3.37
N SER A 18 9.49 -10.45 3.86
CA SER A 18 9.39 -9.44 4.91
C SER A 18 8.56 -8.24 4.46
N ALA A 19 8.79 -7.72 3.25
CA ALA A 19 8.03 -6.61 2.68
C ALA A 19 6.54 -6.95 2.55
N ALA A 20 6.21 -8.17 2.09
CA ALA A 20 4.82 -8.63 1.97
C ALA A 20 4.10 -8.67 3.32
N VAL A 21 4.76 -9.15 4.38
CA VAL A 21 4.18 -9.17 5.73
C VAL A 21 3.96 -7.76 6.25
N VAL A 22 4.96 -6.88 6.16
CA VAL A 22 4.88 -5.50 6.66
C VAL A 22 3.76 -4.74 5.94
N TRP A 23 3.67 -4.86 4.61
CA TRP A 23 2.64 -4.20 3.82
C TRP A 23 1.24 -4.70 4.17
N THR A 24 1.04 -6.03 4.16
CA THR A 24 -0.28 -6.63 4.39
C THR A 24 -0.81 -6.34 5.80
N VAL A 25 0.05 -6.53 6.81
CA VAL A 25 -0.32 -6.29 8.21
C VAL A 25 -0.47 -4.80 8.50
N GLY A 26 0.43 -3.97 7.95
CA GLY A 26 0.39 -2.51 8.14
C GLY A 26 -0.89 -1.90 7.57
N CYS A 27 -1.26 -2.24 6.33
CA CYS A 27 -2.50 -1.77 5.73
C CYS A 27 -3.75 -2.29 6.47
N ALA A 28 -3.77 -3.56 6.89
CA ALA A 28 -4.88 -4.11 7.65
C ALA A 28 -5.05 -3.39 9.00
N LEU A 29 -3.95 -3.17 9.72
CA LEU A 29 -3.96 -2.45 11.00
C LEU A 29 -4.45 -1.01 10.83
N LEU A 30 -4.03 -0.31 9.77
CA LEU A 30 -4.51 1.03 9.47
C LEU A 30 -6.02 1.07 9.28
N VAL A 31 -6.55 0.15 8.46
CA VAL A 31 -8.00 0.08 8.18
C VAL A 31 -8.82 -0.26 9.43
N ASP A 32 -8.23 -1.01 10.37
CA ASP A 32 -8.88 -1.36 11.65
C ASP A 32 -8.82 -0.21 12.67
N THR A 33 -7.91 0.75 12.50
CA THR A 33 -7.69 1.83 13.47
C THR A 33 -8.29 3.16 13.05
N VAL A 34 -8.46 3.40 11.74
CA VAL A 34 -8.95 4.66 11.17
C VAL A 34 -10.45 4.58 10.89
N GLU A 35 -11.16 5.69 11.13
CA GLU A 35 -12.59 5.81 10.83
C GLU A 35 -12.84 5.74 9.31
N LYS A 36 -14.07 5.33 8.92
CA LYS A 36 -14.42 5.13 7.50
C LYS A 36 -14.28 6.41 6.68
N GLU A 37 -14.55 7.55 7.31
CA GLU A 37 -14.55 8.88 6.69
C GLU A 37 -13.16 9.43 6.39
N GLU A 38 -12.12 8.90 7.04
CA GLU A 38 -10.72 9.34 6.89
C GLU A 38 -9.83 8.27 6.26
N LEU A 39 -10.42 7.15 5.84
CA LEU A 39 -9.67 5.98 5.35
C LEU A 39 -8.87 6.30 4.08
N GLY A 40 -9.45 7.02 3.14
CA GLY A 40 -8.78 7.38 1.89
C GLY A 40 -7.61 8.32 2.12
N GLN A 41 -7.78 9.29 3.00
CA GLN A 41 -6.71 10.21 3.37
C GLN A 41 -5.55 9.47 4.06
N ALA A 42 -5.86 8.55 4.98
CA ALA A 42 -4.85 7.74 5.67
C ALA A 42 -4.08 6.82 4.70
N LEU A 43 -4.77 6.16 3.77
CA LEU A 43 -4.14 5.37 2.71
C LEU A 43 -3.33 6.25 1.74
N GLY A 44 -3.75 7.49 1.50
CA GLY A 44 -2.99 8.48 0.75
C GLY A 44 -1.64 8.82 1.39
N TYR A 45 -1.58 8.96 2.72
CA TYR A 45 -0.30 9.14 3.43
C TYR A 45 0.63 7.93 3.28
N ILE A 46 0.08 6.70 3.28
CA ILE A 46 0.88 5.50 3.01
C ILE A 46 1.43 5.52 1.59
N GLY A 47 0.58 5.82 0.60
CA GLY A 47 0.98 5.94 -0.81
C GLY A 47 2.11 6.95 -1.01
N MET A 48 1.95 8.14 -0.42
CA MET A 48 2.96 9.18 -0.43
C MET A 48 4.29 8.69 0.19
N GLY A 49 4.25 8.08 1.38
CA GLY A 49 5.44 7.54 2.05
C GLY A 49 6.14 6.45 1.24
N MET A 50 5.37 5.55 0.61
CA MET A 50 5.88 4.50 -0.27
C MET A 50 6.61 5.09 -1.48
N THR A 51 6.03 6.10 -2.10
CA THR A 51 6.60 6.74 -3.29
C THR A 51 7.85 7.53 -2.96
N PHE A 52 7.88 8.26 -1.83
CA PHE A 52 9.11 8.92 -1.36
C PHE A 52 10.22 7.92 -1.04
N GLY A 53 9.88 6.75 -0.49
CA GLY A 53 10.85 5.67 -0.26
C GLY A 53 11.39 5.11 -1.57
N ALA A 54 10.52 4.87 -2.55
CA ALA A 54 10.90 4.36 -3.86
C ALA A 54 11.82 5.33 -4.63
N MET A 55 11.55 6.64 -4.54
CA MET A 55 12.42 7.67 -5.13
C MET A 55 13.70 7.90 -4.34
N GLY A 56 13.58 7.98 -3.01
CA GLY A 56 14.73 8.24 -2.14
C GLY A 56 15.81 7.17 -2.28
N GLY A 57 15.40 5.91 -2.53
CA GLY A 57 16.32 4.80 -2.74
C GLY A 57 17.33 5.06 -3.87
N PRO A 58 16.90 5.18 -5.13
CA PRO A 58 17.78 5.46 -6.27
C PRO A 58 18.57 6.76 -6.13
N LEU A 59 17.93 7.84 -5.66
CA LEU A 59 18.58 9.15 -5.51
C LEU A 59 19.70 9.10 -4.48
N LEU A 60 19.40 8.68 -3.25
CA LEU A 60 20.39 8.59 -2.17
C LEU A 60 21.43 7.51 -2.48
N GLY A 61 21.00 6.39 -3.08
CA GLY A 61 21.89 5.33 -3.51
C GLY A 61 22.89 5.79 -4.55
N GLY A 62 22.46 6.56 -5.57
CA GLY A 62 23.33 7.12 -6.61
C GLY A 62 24.37 8.09 -6.04
N VAL A 63 23.94 9.06 -5.24
CA VAL A 63 24.81 10.04 -4.60
C VAL A 63 25.81 9.38 -3.66
N LEU A 64 25.37 8.45 -2.82
CA LEU A 64 26.24 7.74 -1.88
C LEU A 64 27.23 6.81 -2.59
N TYR A 65 26.79 6.17 -3.67
CA TYR A 65 27.68 5.33 -4.46
C TYR A 65 28.80 6.14 -5.11
N GLU A 66 28.48 7.30 -5.68
CA GLU A 66 29.44 8.17 -6.34
C GLU A 66 30.47 8.76 -5.38
N HIS A 67 30.05 9.16 -4.17
CA HIS A 67 30.94 9.85 -3.20
C HIS A 67 31.53 8.92 -2.13
N GLY A 68 30.82 7.88 -1.73
CA GLY A 68 31.20 7.00 -0.61
C GLY A 68 31.46 5.55 -1.00
N GLY A 69 31.21 5.18 -2.27
CA GLY A 69 31.43 3.84 -2.80
C GLY A 69 30.38 2.83 -2.35
N TYR A 70 30.59 1.56 -2.73
CA TYR A 70 29.65 0.46 -2.55
C TYR A 70 29.14 0.24 -1.12
N TYR A 71 30.03 0.35 -0.13
CA TYR A 71 29.68 0.09 1.27
C TYR A 71 28.82 1.19 1.91
N SER A 72 28.91 2.41 1.45
CA SER A 72 28.12 3.54 1.99
C SER A 72 26.64 3.39 1.72
N VAL A 73 26.26 2.82 0.57
CA VAL A 73 24.86 2.52 0.21
C VAL A 73 24.23 1.51 1.18
N PHE A 74 24.98 0.45 1.51
CA PHE A 74 24.51 -0.54 2.48
C PHE A 74 24.47 0.00 3.91
N ALA A 75 25.42 0.86 4.29
CA ALA A 75 25.42 1.50 5.60
C ALA A 75 24.16 2.36 5.80
N LEU A 76 23.74 3.13 4.79
CA LEU A 76 22.46 3.85 4.83
C LEU A 76 21.28 2.91 5.01
N ALA A 77 21.20 1.83 4.22
CA ALA A 77 20.11 0.87 4.32
C ALA A 77 20.02 0.25 5.73
N PHE A 78 21.14 -0.16 6.31
CA PHE A 78 21.17 -0.67 7.67
C PHE A 78 20.83 0.36 8.74
N ALA A 79 21.25 1.62 8.55
CA ALA A 79 20.88 2.71 9.46
C ALA A 79 19.37 2.97 9.45
N LEU A 80 18.73 2.97 8.27
CA LEU A 80 17.28 3.12 8.15
C LEU A 80 16.50 1.96 8.78
N ILE A 81 16.96 0.72 8.57
CA ILE A 81 16.38 -0.46 9.24
C ILE A 81 16.54 -0.37 10.76
N GLY A 82 17.71 0.03 11.23
CA GLY A 82 17.94 0.24 12.66
C GLY A 82 17.01 1.29 13.26
N LEU A 83 16.79 2.39 12.54
CA LEU A 83 15.84 3.45 12.94
C LEU A 83 14.39 2.93 12.97
N ASP A 84 13.97 2.15 11.96
CA ASP A 84 12.63 1.52 11.93
C ASP A 84 12.43 0.59 13.14
N VAL A 85 13.44 -0.23 13.49
CA VAL A 85 13.39 -1.10 14.67
C VAL A 85 13.23 -0.27 15.95
N VAL A 86 13.97 0.85 16.09
CA VAL A 86 13.84 1.74 17.25
C VAL A 86 12.42 2.34 17.33
N PHE A 87 11.88 2.82 16.24
CA PHE A 87 10.52 3.36 16.23
C PHE A 87 9.47 2.31 16.58
N ARG A 88 9.63 1.06 16.12
CA ARG A 88 8.74 -0.06 16.49
C ARG A 88 8.80 -0.40 17.96
N LEU A 89 9.98 -0.34 18.58
CA LEU A 89 10.15 -0.58 20.01
C LEU A 89 9.54 0.54 20.88
N VAL A 90 9.51 1.76 20.37
CA VAL A 90 8.89 2.91 21.06
C VAL A 90 7.38 2.97 20.85
N MET A 91 6.86 2.33 19.80
CA MET A 91 5.43 2.32 19.49
C MET A 91 4.66 1.49 20.54
N VAL A 92 3.76 2.15 21.28
CA VAL A 92 2.86 1.49 22.24
C VAL A 92 1.61 1.02 21.51
N GLU A 93 1.31 -0.27 21.61
CA GLU A 93 0.10 -0.85 20.99
C GLU A 93 -1.17 -0.26 21.63
N ARG A 94 -2.18 0.09 20.84
CA ARG A 94 -3.45 0.68 21.32
C ARG A 94 -4.11 -0.16 22.43
N LYS A 95 -4.00 -1.48 22.34
CA LYS A 95 -4.53 -2.42 23.35
C LYS A 95 -3.86 -2.24 24.70
N ASP A 96 -2.55 -2.04 24.71
CA ASP A 96 -1.78 -1.83 25.93
C ASP A 96 -2.00 -0.41 26.48
N ALA A 97 -2.11 0.59 25.60
CA ALA A 97 -2.45 1.95 25.99
C ALA A 97 -3.85 2.04 26.62
N VAL A 98 -4.86 1.35 26.07
CA VAL A 98 -6.21 1.30 26.64
C VAL A 98 -6.20 0.60 28.00
N ARG A 99 -5.54 -0.54 28.13
CA ARG A 99 -5.39 -1.23 29.43
C ARG A 99 -4.71 -0.34 30.47
N TRP A 100 -3.70 0.41 30.05
CA TRP A 100 -2.98 1.31 30.94
C TRP A 100 -3.87 2.47 31.41
N LEU A 101 -4.65 3.05 30.51
CA LEU A 101 -5.63 4.11 30.80
C LEU A 101 -6.78 3.61 31.70
N GLU A 102 -7.27 2.40 31.47
CA GLU A 102 -8.29 1.76 32.32
C GLU A 102 -7.73 1.49 33.72
N CYS A 103 -6.51 0.98 33.81
CA CYS A 103 -5.84 0.77 35.08
C CYS A 103 -5.58 2.07 35.85
N GLN A 104 -5.19 3.15 35.15
CA GLN A 104 -5.04 4.48 35.75
C GLN A 104 -6.38 5.07 36.24
N ARG A 105 -7.47 4.91 35.48
CA ARG A 105 -8.81 5.34 35.89
C ARG A 105 -9.27 4.58 37.12
N ALA A 106 -9.15 3.27 37.12
CA ALA A 106 -9.49 2.43 38.28
C ALA A 106 -8.66 2.81 39.55
N PHE A 107 -7.38 3.12 39.37
CA PHE A 107 -6.52 3.55 40.45
C PHE A 107 -6.91 4.98 40.98
N SER A 108 -7.28 5.88 40.08
CA SER A 108 -7.75 7.21 40.41
C SER A 108 -9.08 7.19 41.17
N GLU A 109 -10.02 6.36 40.73
CA GLU A 109 -11.32 6.14 41.39
C GLU A 109 -11.16 5.49 42.75
N ALA A 110 -10.31 4.48 42.89
CA ALA A 110 -9.97 3.86 44.16
C ALA A 110 -9.28 4.84 45.15
N SER A 111 -8.46 5.76 44.63
CA SER A 111 -7.81 6.80 45.44
C SER A 111 -8.80 7.87 45.92
N GLN A 112 -9.79 8.23 45.09
CA GLN A 112 -10.87 9.16 45.45
C GLN A 112 -11.83 8.54 46.46
N GLN A 113 -12.17 7.26 46.32
CA GLN A 113 -12.97 6.53 47.32
C GLN A 113 -12.27 6.42 48.69
N ARG A 114 -10.94 6.23 48.68
CA ARG A 114 -10.15 6.20 49.92
C ARG A 114 -10.08 7.53 50.64
N GLY A 115 -10.20 8.64 49.93
CA GLY A 115 -10.21 10.01 50.51
C GLY A 115 -11.58 10.43 51.06
N SER A 116 -12.65 9.69 50.80
CA SER A 116 -14.01 10.04 51.28
C SER A 116 -14.51 9.10 52.40
N VAL A 117 -13.76 8.13 52.81
CA VAL A 117 -14.08 7.30 53.99
C VAL A 117 -13.57 8.01 55.22
N THR A 118 -14.34 8.98 55.70
CA THR A 118 -14.25 9.46 57.06
C THR A 118 -14.82 8.39 58.00
N ASP A 119 -14.22 8.29 59.16
CA ASP A 119 -14.31 7.44 60.34
C ASP A 119 -15.67 6.86 60.81
N PHE A 120 -16.68 6.73 59.98
CA PHE A 120 -18.03 6.35 60.45
C PHE A 120 -18.52 4.93 60.05
N ASP A 121 -17.78 4.16 59.28
CA ASP A 121 -18.27 2.85 58.77
C ASP A 121 -17.51 1.61 59.24
N ILE A 122 -16.67 1.72 60.29
CA ILE A 122 -15.91 0.55 60.82
C ILE A 122 -16.74 -0.41 61.68
N GLU A 123 -17.98 -0.02 62.10
CA GLU A 123 -18.73 -0.78 63.11
C GLU A 123 -19.88 -1.65 62.53
N ARG A 124 -20.10 -1.69 61.20
CA ARG A 124 -21.28 -2.40 60.62
C ARG A 124 -20.95 -3.65 59.76
N GLN A 125 -19.74 -4.15 59.72
CA GLN A 125 -19.40 -5.29 58.91
C GLN A 125 -18.86 -6.49 59.73
N LYS A 126 -19.53 -6.79 60.84
CA LYS A 126 -19.37 -8.06 61.59
C LYS A 126 -20.70 -8.75 61.69
N SER A 127 -21.27 -9.27 60.64
CA SER A 127 -22.27 -10.34 60.67
C SER A 127 -22.76 -10.63 59.26
N HIS A 128 -22.13 -11.58 58.56
CA HIS A 128 -22.75 -12.67 57.81
C HIS A 128 -21.68 -13.53 57.19
N PRO A 129 -21.59 -14.80 57.51
CA PRO A 129 -20.75 -15.74 56.79
C PRO A 129 -21.57 -16.45 55.70
N GLY A 130 -21.01 -16.56 54.50
CA GLY A 130 -21.29 -17.65 53.63
C GLY A 130 -22.26 -17.42 52.50
N GLU A 131 -21.66 -17.20 51.33
CA GLU A 131 -22.15 -17.88 50.12
C GLU A 131 -20.99 -18.06 49.14
N PRO A 132 -20.77 -19.27 48.58
CA PRO A 132 -19.63 -19.52 47.69
C PRO A 132 -19.92 -18.95 46.31
N ALA A 133 -18.89 -18.25 45.75
CA ALA A 133 -18.89 -17.77 44.39
C ALA A 133 -19.18 -18.94 43.38
N PRO A 134 -19.99 -18.72 42.36
CA PRO A 134 -20.19 -19.72 41.31
C PRO A 134 -18.88 -19.84 40.53
N GLN A 135 -18.32 -21.04 40.59
CA GLN A 135 -17.31 -21.51 39.66
C GLN A 135 -17.89 -21.47 38.25
N GLN A 136 -17.53 -20.46 37.48
CA GLN A 136 -17.74 -20.51 36.04
C GLN A 136 -16.82 -21.58 35.46
N GLY A 137 -17.46 -22.62 34.98
CA GLY A 137 -16.88 -23.84 34.45
C GLY A 137 -15.90 -23.53 33.31
N ALA A 138 -14.85 -24.31 33.32
CA ALA A 138 -14.05 -24.59 32.16
C ALA A 138 -14.95 -25.26 31.11
N ALA A 139 -15.55 -24.46 30.24
CA ALA A 139 -16.36 -24.94 29.12
C ALA A 139 -15.43 -25.03 27.90
N ASP A 140 -15.19 -26.28 27.54
CA ASP A 140 -14.98 -26.78 26.19
C ASP A 140 -14.19 -25.89 25.17
N CYS A 141 -12.89 -26.06 25.20
CA CYS A 141 -12.02 -25.89 24.02
C CYS A 141 -12.07 -27.14 23.11
N SER A 142 -13.25 -27.65 22.78
CA SER A 142 -13.38 -28.72 21.79
C SER A 142 -14.41 -28.33 20.74
N SER A 143 -13.95 -28.29 19.51
CA SER A 143 -14.70 -28.06 18.27
C SER A 143 -14.95 -26.58 17.87
N MET A 144 -13.92 -25.77 17.81
CA MET A 144 -13.94 -24.67 16.86
C MET A 144 -13.51 -25.24 15.50
N ALA A 145 -14.50 -25.72 14.73
CA ALA A 145 -14.29 -26.07 13.33
C ALA A 145 -13.67 -24.86 12.64
N LEU A 146 -12.45 -25.02 12.14
CA LEU A 146 -11.78 -24.02 11.32
C LEU A 146 -12.74 -23.60 10.21
N PRO A 147 -13.18 -22.34 10.11
CA PRO A 147 -13.99 -21.89 9.00
C PRO A 147 -13.24 -22.20 7.72
N LYS A 148 -13.91 -22.76 6.74
CA LYS A 148 -13.35 -23.20 5.46
C LYS A 148 -12.63 -22.04 4.79
N ARG A 149 -11.33 -21.88 5.04
CA ARG A 149 -10.46 -20.80 4.54
C ARG A 149 -10.50 -20.65 3.02
N LYS A 150 -10.83 -21.74 2.30
CA LYS A 150 -11.04 -21.75 0.85
C LYS A 150 -12.27 -20.95 0.42
N SER A 151 -13.30 -20.83 1.25
CA SER A 151 -14.52 -20.10 0.90
C SER A 151 -14.33 -18.57 1.00
N ALA A 152 -13.52 -18.08 1.93
CA ALA A 152 -13.25 -16.65 2.11
C ALA A 152 -12.50 -16.04 0.91
N VAL A 153 -11.41 -16.69 0.46
CA VAL A 153 -10.67 -16.29 -0.75
C VAL A 153 -11.55 -16.31 -1.98
N LEU A 154 -12.33 -17.39 -2.16
CA LEU A 154 -13.24 -17.53 -3.30
C LEU A 154 -14.33 -16.46 -3.29
N THR A 155 -14.88 -16.12 -2.11
CA THR A 155 -15.91 -15.08 -1.99
C THR A 155 -15.40 -13.69 -2.42
N LEU A 156 -14.14 -13.36 -2.13
CA LEU A 156 -13.51 -12.13 -2.63
C LEU A 156 -13.23 -12.19 -4.13
N LEU A 157 -12.67 -13.31 -4.61
CA LEU A 157 -12.34 -13.49 -6.03
C LEU A 157 -13.58 -13.57 -6.93
N PHE A 158 -14.75 -13.95 -6.41
CA PHE A 158 -16.01 -13.88 -7.18
C PHE A 158 -16.64 -12.48 -7.21
N SER A 159 -16.08 -11.50 -6.49
CA SER A 159 -16.52 -10.11 -6.61
C SER A 159 -15.85 -9.46 -7.82
N TYR A 160 -16.62 -9.16 -8.86
CA TYR A 160 -16.11 -8.49 -10.08
C TYR A 160 -15.42 -7.16 -9.76
N ARG A 161 -15.92 -6.39 -8.77
CA ARG A 161 -15.29 -5.14 -8.32
C ARG A 161 -13.89 -5.39 -7.75
N PHE A 162 -13.74 -6.45 -6.96
CA PHE A 162 -12.45 -6.81 -6.37
C PHE A 162 -11.46 -7.32 -7.43
N ILE A 163 -11.92 -8.15 -8.37
CA ILE A 163 -11.07 -8.62 -9.48
C ILE A 163 -10.58 -7.46 -10.33
N VAL A 164 -11.45 -6.49 -10.64
CA VAL A 164 -11.04 -5.31 -11.41
C VAL A 164 -10.04 -4.45 -10.63
N SER A 165 -10.20 -4.33 -9.30
CA SER A 165 -9.21 -3.64 -8.46
C SER A 165 -7.86 -4.38 -8.44
N LEU A 166 -7.85 -5.72 -8.36
CA LEU A 166 -6.63 -6.53 -8.47
C LEU A 166 -5.95 -6.35 -9.83
N TRP A 167 -6.72 -6.38 -10.92
CA TRP A 167 -6.21 -6.16 -12.27
C TRP A 167 -5.64 -4.75 -12.44
N ALA A 168 -6.36 -3.74 -11.99
CA ALA A 168 -5.91 -2.35 -12.03
C ALA A 168 -4.61 -2.16 -11.24
N TYR A 169 -4.49 -2.80 -10.07
CA TYR A 169 -3.30 -2.74 -9.22
C TYR A 169 -2.10 -3.50 -9.84
N PHE A 170 -2.37 -4.63 -10.50
CA PHE A 170 -1.37 -5.34 -11.30
C PHE A 170 -0.82 -4.47 -12.43
N ILE A 171 -1.70 -3.80 -13.21
CA ILE A 171 -1.27 -2.92 -14.31
C ILE A 171 -0.56 -1.65 -13.81
N LEU A 172 -1.00 -1.08 -12.69
CA LEU A 172 -0.31 0.02 -12.03
C LEU A 172 1.14 -0.36 -11.68
N SER A 173 1.31 -1.52 -11.04
CA SER A 173 2.61 -2.02 -10.66
C SER A 173 3.48 -2.36 -11.88
N LEU A 174 2.90 -2.96 -12.92
CA LEU A 174 3.57 -3.24 -14.19
C LEU A 174 4.10 -1.93 -14.80
N LEU A 175 3.27 -0.88 -14.86
CA LEU A 175 3.64 0.42 -15.38
C LEU A 175 4.78 1.05 -14.57
N LEU A 176 4.64 1.12 -13.24
CA LEU A 176 5.60 1.71 -12.34
C LEU A 176 6.99 1.06 -12.49
N THR A 177 7.04 -0.27 -12.37
CA THR A 177 8.31 -1.01 -12.38
C THR A 177 8.93 -1.15 -13.77
N SER A 178 8.14 -1.02 -14.85
CA SER A 178 8.68 -0.89 -16.20
C SER A 178 9.53 0.36 -16.32
N PHE A 179 9.02 1.50 -15.83
CA PHE A 179 9.76 2.77 -15.86
C PHE A 179 10.94 2.77 -14.90
N ASP A 180 10.80 2.21 -13.69
CA ASP A 180 11.90 2.07 -12.74
C ASP A 180 13.11 1.35 -13.34
N SER A 181 12.85 0.35 -14.20
CA SER A 181 13.91 -0.45 -14.78
C SER A 181 14.53 0.14 -16.06
N ILE A 182 13.72 0.82 -16.87
CA ILE A 182 14.13 1.23 -18.23
C ILE A 182 14.54 2.70 -18.29
N LEU A 183 13.93 3.55 -17.47
CA LEU A 183 14.18 5.00 -17.51
C LEU A 183 15.66 5.36 -17.28
N PRO A 184 16.37 4.79 -16.29
CA PRO A 184 17.80 5.06 -16.12
C PRO A 184 18.63 4.64 -17.34
N LEU A 185 18.33 3.47 -17.92
CA LEU A 185 19.01 2.97 -19.11
C LEU A 185 18.71 3.80 -20.37
N PHE A 186 17.52 4.38 -20.45
CA PHE A 186 17.15 5.26 -21.54
C PHE A 186 17.91 6.59 -21.45
N VAL A 187 17.94 7.21 -20.27
CA VAL A 187 18.61 8.50 -20.05
C VAL A 187 20.14 8.37 -20.23
N GLU A 188 20.72 7.22 -19.84
CA GLU A 188 22.12 6.93 -20.08
C GLU A 188 22.42 6.81 -21.57
N ALA A 189 21.58 6.07 -22.30
CA ALA A 189 21.78 5.81 -23.73
C ALA A 189 21.56 7.06 -24.61
N THR A 190 20.56 7.92 -24.26
CA THR A 190 20.16 9.07 -25.09
C THR A 190 20.91 10.33 -24.69
N PHE A 191 21.07 10.62 -23.40
CA PHE A 191 21.65 11.85 -22.87
C PHE A 191 23.04 11.66 -22.26
N GLY A 192 23.56 10.42 -22.15
CA GLY A 192 24.86 10.13 -21.53
C GLY A 192 24.94 10.48 -20.03
N TRP A 193 23.81 10.48 -19.31
CA TRP A 193 23.76 10.90 -17.91
C TRP A 193 24.37 9.86 -16.96
N HIS A 194 25.13 10.36 -15.97
CA HIS A 194 25.71 9.53 -14.90
C HIS A 194 24.71 9.21 -13.80
N GLN A 195 25.11 8.35 -12.84
CA GLN A 195 24.25 7.74 -11.83
C GLN A 195 23.41 8.75 -11.02
N THR A 196 24.00 9.89 -10.63
CA THR A 196 23.26 10.93 -9.89
C THR A 196 22.12 11.52 -10.72
N ALA A 197 22.38 11.83 -12.00
CA ALA A 197 21.37 12.38 -12.90
C ALA A 197 20.29 11.34 -13.24
N GLN A 198 20.67 10.06 -13.38
CA GLN A 198 19.73 8.95 -13.52
C GLN A 198 18.80 8.81 -12.30
N GLY A 199 19.28 9.11 -11.09
CA GLY A 199 18.45 9.17 -9.90
C GLY A 199 17.51 10.39 -9.87
N LEU A 200 17.97 11.54 -10.36
CA LEU A 200 17.19 12.78 -10.36
C LEU A 200 15.99 12.73 -11.32
N ILE A 201 16.03 11.93 -12.38
CA ILE A 201 14.92 11.80 -13.34
C ILE A 201 13.64 11.23 -12.71
N PHE A 202 13.74 10.60 -11.55
CA PHE A 202 12.57 10.11 -10.82
C PHE A 202 11.81 11.20 -10.05
N ILE A 203 12.43 12.39 -9.86
CA ILE A 203 11.77 13.52 -9.16
C ILE A 203 10.45 13.93 -9.84
N PRO A 204 10.41 14.18 -11.16
CA PRO A 204 9.17 14.55 -11.85
C PRO A 204 8.05 13.53 -11.69
N VAL A 205 8.34 12.21 -11.70
CA VAL A 205 7.35 11.15 -11.50
C VAL A 205 6.81 11.16 -10.09
N THR A 206 7.67 11.45 -9.10
CA THR A 206 7.34 11.29 -7.68
C THR A 206 6.71 12.52 -7.05
N LEU A 207 7.10 13.71 -7.54
CA LEU A 207 6.61 14.97 -6.97
C LEU A 207 5.07 15.07 -6.92
N PRO A 208 4.31 14.61 -7.94
CA PRO A 208 2.85 14.61 -7.91
C PRO A 208 2.23 13.76 -6.80
N HIS A 209 2.93 12.75 -6.27
CA HIS A 209 2.43 11.93 -5.16
C HIS A 209 2.31 12.69 -3.83
N LEU A 210 2.84 13.92 -3.74
CA LEU A 210 2.54 14.84 -2.62
C LEU A 210 1.04 15.11 -2.47
N ILE A 211 0.27 14.95 -3.53
CA ILE A 211 -1.18 15.17 -3.53
C ILE A 211 -1.99 13.91 -3.18
N ASP A 212 -1.36 12.74 -2.97
CA ASP A 212 -2.06 11.49 -2.63
C ASP A 212 -3.04 11.64 -1.44
N PRO A 213 -2.67 12.31 -0.31
CA PRO A 213 -3.61 12.53 0.78
C PRO A 213 -4.81 13.41 0.39
N VAL A 214 -4.60 14.37 -0.52
CA VAL A 214 -5.68 15.25 -1.02
C VAL A 214 -6.63 14.44 -1.91
N ILE A 215 -6.09 13.57 -2.77
CA ILE A 215 -6.87 12.64 -3.60
C ILE A 215 -7.68 11.71 -2.71
N GLY A 216 -7.06 11.18 -1.64
CA GLY A 216 -7.73 10.35 -0.64
C GLY A 216 -8.89 11.09 0.03
N PHE A 217 -8.68 12.31 0.48
CA PHE A 217 -9.72 13.16 1.08
C PHE A 217 -10.88 13.43 0.11
N ILE A 218 -10.60 13.77 -1.15
CA ILE A 218 -11.63 13.98 -2.19
C ILE A 218 -12.43 12.69 -2.39
N ASN A 219 -11.75 11.55 -2.43
CA ASN A 219 -12.35 10.25 -2.60
C ASN A 219 -13.25 9.82 -1.43
N ASP A 220 -12.91 10.18 -0.20
CA ASP A 220 -13.74 9.96 0.98
C ASP A 220 -15.00 10.84 0.95
N ARG A 221 -14.83 12.10 0.54
CA ARG A 221 -15.94 13.06 0.47
C ARG A 221 -16.92 12.79 -0.67
N TYR A 222 -16.41 12.28 -1.81
CA TYR A 222 -17.21 12.08 -3.03
C TYR A 222 -17.03 10.64 -3.58
N PRO A 223 -17.72 9.62 -3.02
CA PRO A 223 -17.54 8.22 -3.42
C PRO A 223 -17.77 7.94 -4.91
N TRP A 224 -18.65 8.71 -5.58
CA TRP A 224 -18.89 8.58 -7.01
C TRP A 224 -17.69 8.98 -7.87
N SER A 225 -16.77 9.79 -7.35
CA SER A 225 -15.59 10.26 -8.08
C SER A 225 -14.59 9.13 -8.35
N ARG A 226 -14.57 8.06 -7.56
CA ARG A 226 -13.62 6.94 -7.64
C ARG A 226 -13.53 6.37 -9.04
N ARG A 227 -14.67 6.07 -9.63
CA ARG A 227 -14.79 5.52 -10.99
C ARG A 227 -14.19 6.43 -12.05
N TYR A 228 -14.59 7.68 -12.03
CA TYR A 228 -14.22 8.64 -13.07
C TYR A 228 -12.77 9.10 -12.92
N LEU A 229 -12.29 9.30 -11.70
CA LEU A 229 -10.90 9.69 -11.46
C LEU A 229 -9.94 8.56 -11.82
N THR A 230 -10.20 7.34 -11.37
CA THR A 230 -9.31 6.21 -11.69
C THR A 230 -9.35 5.86 -13.17
N GLY A 231 -10.55 5.74 -13.76
CA GLY A 231 -10.69 5.47 -15.20
C GLY A 231 -10.11 6.59 -16.05
N GLY A 232 -10.35 7.85 -15.67
CA GLY A 232 -9.77 9.03 -16.31
C GLY A 232 -8.24 9.03 -16.24
N ALA A 233 -7.65 8.63 -15.11
CA ALA A 233 -6.20 8.52 -14.96
C ALA A 233 -5.60 7.44 -15.89
N PHE A 234 -6.26 6.27 -16.03
CA PHE A 234 -5.83 5.22 -16.97
C PHE A 234 -5.91 5.71 -18.43
N PHE A 235 -6.99 6.41 -18.81
CA PHE A 235 -7.11 6.96 -20.14
C PHE A 235 -6.16 8.13 -20.39
N ALA A 236 -5.89 8.98 -19.39
CA ALA A 236 -4.95 10.09 -19.52
C ALA A 236 -3.48 9.61 -19.58
N ALA A 237 -3.15 8.53 -18.89
CA ALA A 237 -1.80 7.95 -18.94
C ALA A 237 -1.46 7.42 -20.35
N ALA A 238 -2.43 6.91 -21.11
CA ALA A 238 -2.18 6.37 -22.44
C ALA A 238 -1.58 7.39 -23.43
N PRO A 239 -2.17 8.58 -23.67
CA PRO A 239 -1.55 9.57 -24.56
C PRO A 239 -0.23 10.11 -24.01
N VAL A 240 -0.06 10.24 -22.68
CA VAL A 240 1.21 10.64 -22.07
C VAL A 240 2.31 9.64 -22.42
N LEU A 241 2.02 8.33 -22.29
CA LEU A 241 2.95 7.26 -22.66
C LEU A 241 3.29 7.27 -24.14
N VAL A 242 2.28 7.50 -25.02
CA VAL A 242 2.51 7.63 -26.45
C VAL A 242 3.40 8.82 -26.79
N CYS A 243 3.23 9.96 -26.08
CA CYS A 243 4.05 11.15 -26.29
C CYS A 243 5.52 10.96 -25.88
N LEU A 244 5.84 10.00 -25.01
CA LEU A 244 7.25 9.68 -24.68
C LEU A 244 8.07 9.19 -25.89
N ARG A 245 7.41 8.77 -26.97
CA ARG A 245 8.10 8.40 -28.22
C ARG A 245 8.82 9.57 -28.90
N PHE A 246 8.42 10.80 -28.62
CA PHE A 246 9.00 11.99 -29.25
C PHE A 246 10.29 12.48 -28.56
N VAL A 247 10.72 11.78 -27.55
CA VAL A 247 11.98 12.05 -26.84
C VAL A 247 13.03 11.13 -27.44
N ASP A 248 13.83 11.62 -28.38
CA ASP A 248 14.80 10.84 -29.12
C ASP A 248 16.18 11.53 -29.27
N GLU A 249 16.27 12.86 -29.09
CA GLU A 249 17.48 13.63 -29.26
C GLU A 249 18.03 14.20 -27.92
N ASP A 250 19.35 14.37 -27.86
CA ASP A 250 20.00 15.07 -26.74
C ASP A 250 19.82 16.58 -26.88
N SER A 251 18.63 17.07 -26.60
CA SER A 251 18.30 18.49 -26.63
C SER A 251 17.65 18.94 -25.32
N THR A 252 17.86 20.22 -24.97
CA THR A 252 17.18 20.81 -23.78
C THR A 252 15.67 20.74 -23.90
N HIS A 253 15.14 20.80 -25.12
CA HIS A 253 13.71 20.67 -25.38
C HIS A 253 13.20 19.28 -24.97
N ASP A 254 13.91 18.22 -25.36
CA ASP A 254 13.53 16.84 -25.09
C ASP A 254 13.67 16.48 -23.62
N ILE A 255 14.67 17.02 -22.92
CA ILE A 255 14.80 16.89 -21.47
C ILE A 255 13.59 17.51 -20.75
N VAL A 256 13.20 18.73 -21.14
CA VAL A 256 12.02 19.41 -20.56
C VAL A 256 10.73 18.64 -20.88
N LEU A 257 10.59 18.17 -22.13
CA LEU A 257 9.45 17.36 -22.55
C LEU A 257 9.37 16.06 -21.76
N LEU A 258 10.47 15.35 -21.59
CA LEU A 258 10.55 14.14 -20.79
C LEU A 258 10.13 14.42 -19.35
N CYS A 259 10.68 15.43 -18.70
CA CYS A 259 10.31 15.78 -17.33
C CYS A 259 8.83 16.15 -17.19
N ALA A 260 8.26 16.88 -18.14
CA ALA A 260 6.84 17.23 -18.13
C ALA A 260 5.95 16.01 -18.31
N LEU A 261 6.28 15.11 -19.23
CA LEU A 261 5.52 13.87 -19.46
C LEU A 261 5.61 12.93 -18.25
N LEU A 262 6.78 12.82 -17.63
CA LEU A 262 6.98 12.04 -16.41
C LEU A 262 6.19 12.63 -15.23
N ALA A 263 6.09 13.94 -15.10
CA ALA A 263 5.27 14.59 -14.07
C ALA A 263 3.77 14.32 -14.29
N LEU A 264 3.29 14.37 -15.54
CA LEU A 264 1.91 14.01 -15.87
C LEU A 264 1.65 12.52 -15.62
N LEU A 265 2.59 11.65 -15.95
CA LEU A 265 2.48 10.22 -15.67
C LEU A 265 2.44 9.97 -14.17
N GLY A 266 3.31 10.63 -13.39
CA GLY A 266 3.31 10.56 -11.93
C GLY A 266 1.98 11.01 -11.32
N LEU A 267 1.35 12.06 -11.86
CA LEU A 267 0.02 12.48 -11.45
C LEU A 267 -1.04 11.40 -11.70
N CYS A 268 -1.00 10.75 -12.86
CA CYS A 268 -1.90 9.64 -13.16
C CYS A 268 -1.68 8.46 -12.20
N LEU A 269 -0.42 8.11 -11.91
CA LEU A 269 -0.05 7.04 -10.97
C LEU A 269 -0.53 7.35 -9.55
N ALA A 270 -0.38 8.58 -9.08
CA ALA A 270 -0.87 9.06 -7.79
C ALA A 270 -2.38 8.84 -7.63
N ILE A 271 -3.16 9.26 -8.63
CA ILE A 271 -4.61 9.08 -8.65
C ILE A 271 -4.98 7.60 -8.64
N MET A 272 -4.34 6.78 -9.47
CA MET A 272 -4.60 5.34 -9.56
C MET A 272 -4.31 4.65 -8.22
N LEU A 273 -3.13 4.88 -7.63
CA LEU A 273 -2.67 4.22 -6.41
C LEU A 273 -3.61 4.49 -5.24
N ALA A 274 -3.89 5.76 -4.97
CA ALA A 274 -4.73 6.16 -3.84
C ALA A 274 -6.14 5.54 -3.93
N ILE A 275 -6.76 5.58 -5.11
CA ILE A 275 -8.16 5.18 -5.26
C ILE A 275 -8.32 3.65 -5.31
N ILE A 276 -7.40 2.91 -5.93
CA ILE A 276 -7.48 1.45 -6.02
C ILE A 276 -7.42 0.82 -4.62
N LEU A 277 -6.54 1.30 -3.74
CA LEU A 277 -6.41 0.80 -2.37
C LEU A 277 -7.68 1.06 -1.54
N VAL A 278 -8.25 2.25 -1.69
CA VAL A 278 -9.49 2.63 -1.00
C VAL A 278 -10.67 1.80 -1.49
N GLU A 279 -10.85 1.65 -2.81
CA GLU A 279 -11.94 0.84 -3.39
C GLU A 279 -11.89 -0.61 -2.92
N ALA A 280 -10.70 -1.21 -2.90
CA ALA A 280 -10.52 -2.57 -2.39
C ALA A 280 -10.97 -2.69 -0.93
N SER A 281 -10.64 -1.72 -0.07
CA SER A 281 -11.08 -1.70 1.33
C SER A 281 -12.59 -1.63 1.47
N TYR A 282 -13.24 -0.78 0.66
CA TYR A 282 -14.69 -0.65 0.70
C TYR A 282 -15.40 -1.93 0.23
N VAL A 283 -14.91 -2.57 -0.83
CA VAL A 283 -15.47 -3.85 -1.30
C VAL A 283 -15.37 -4.93 -0.24
N VAL A 284 -14.27 -4.97 0.49
CA VAL A 284 -14.08 -5.96 1.56
C VAL A 284 -14.99 -5.68 2.73
N LYS A 285 -15.11 -4.42 3.19
CA LYS A 285 -16.04 -4.03 4.26
C LYS A 285 -17.51 -4.36 3.89
N GLU A 286 -17.91 -4.07 2.65
CA GLU A 286 -19.24 -4.41 2.15
C GLU A 286 -19.49 -5.93 2.19
N LYS A 287 -18.50 -6.74 1.79
CA LYS A 287 -18.59 -8.21 1.84
C LYS A 287 -18.58 -8.76 3.27
N GLU A 288 -17.83 -8.14 4.16
CA GLU A 288 -17.78 -8.52 5.57
C GLU A 288 -19.13 -8.26 6.27
N GLU A 289 -19.78 -7.14 5.96
CA GLU A 289 -21.13 -6.82 6.44
C GLU A 289 -22.21 -7.78 5.89
N GLN A 290 -22.06 -8.24 4.62
CA GLN A 290 -23.00 -9.19 4.00
C GLN A 290 -22.87 -10.63 4.53
N THR A 291 -21.68 -11.06 4.94
CA THR A 291 -21.41 -12.45 5.34
C THR A 291 -20.43 -12.54 6.51
N PRO A 292 -20.83 -12.07 7.71
CA PRO A 292 -19.91 -11.95 8.86
C PRO A 292 -19.36 -13.30 9.36
N GLU A 293 -20.07 -14.41 9.13
CA GLU A 293 -19.69 -15.74 9.63
C GLU A 293 -18.46 -16.36 8.93
N ILE A 294 -18.09 -15.88 7.74
CA ILE A 294 -17.03 -16.49 6.91
C ILE A 294 -15.63 -15.98 7.28
N TRP A 295 -15.52 -14.78 7.83
CA TRP A 295 -14.28 -14.03 7.90
C TRP A 295 -13.46 -14.24 9.17
N GLY A 296 -14.02 -14.74 10.25
CA GLY A 296 -13.33 -14.88 11.53
C GLY A 296 -12.85 -13.51 12.09
N LYS A 297 -12.30 -13.49 13.29
CA LYS A 297 -11.83 -12.25 13.92
C LYS A 297 -10.64 -11.62 13.13
N GLY A 298 -10.91 -10.59 12.35
CA GLY A 298 -9.87 -9.74 11.71
C GLY A 298 -9.29 -10.25 10.37
N GLY A 299 -9.92 -11.26 9.70
CA GLY A 299 -9.29 -11.91 8.55
C GLY A 299 -9.56 -11.32 7.16
N ALA A 300 -10.65 -10.61 6.94
CA ALA A 300 -11.05 -10.15 5.60
C ALA A 300 -10.10 -9.11 5.01
N MET A 301 -9.74 -8.09 5.78
CA MET A 301 -8.84 -7.04 5.34
C MET A 301 -7.42 -7.53 5.07
N ALA A 302 -6.84 -8.31 6.00
CA ALA A 302 -5.50 -8.87 5.79
C ALA A 302 -5.44 -9.77 4.56
N LEU A 303 -6.50 -10.57 4.30
CA LEU A 303 -6.60 -11.40 3.11
C LEU A 303 -6.66 -10.56 1.83
N ALA A 304 -7.45 -9.50 1.81
CA ALA A 304 -7.59 -8.61 0.65
C ALA A 304 -6.29 -7.89 0.32
N TYR A 305 -5.63 -7.30 1.33
CA TYR A 305 -4.33 -6.66 1.12
C TYR A 305 -3.23 -7.66 0.77
N GLY A 306 -3.31 -8.91 1.24
CA GLY A 306 -2.44 -9.99 0.78
C GLY A 306 -2.62 -10.30 -0.71
N LEU A 307 -3.87 -10.35 -1.20
CA LEU A 307 -4.16 -10.55 -2.62
C LEU A 307 -3.73 -9.34 -3.47
N LEU A 308 -3.96 -8.12 -2.99
CA LEU A 308 -3.46 -6.89 -3.64
C LEU A 308 -1.93 -6.92 -3.74
N ASN A 309 -1.24 -7.25 -2.64
CA ASN A 309 0.21 -7.35 -2.65
C ASN A 309 0.72 -8.44 -3.61
N ALA A 310 0.01 -9.56 -3.73
CA ALA A 310 0.33 -10.60 -4.71
C ALA A 310 0.15 -10.10 -6.16
N ALA A 311 -0.93 -9.35 -6.44
CA ALA A 311 -1.16 -8.72 -7.74
C ALA A 311 -0.07 -7.69 -8.06
N PHE A 312 0.31 -6.86 -7.08
CA PHE A 312 1.40 -5.90 -7.21
C PHE A 312 2.73 -6.59 -7.51
N ALA A 313 3.08 -7.63 -6.77
CA ALA A 313 4.30 -8.40 -6.97
C ALA A 313 4.35 -9.07 -8.37
N ALA A 314 3.21 -9.59 -8.83
CA ALA A 314 3.12 -10.15 -10.18
C ALA A 314 3.33 -9.08 -11.26
N GLY A 315 2.75 -7.89 -11.10
CA GLY A 315 2.96 -6.74 -11.98
C GLY A 315 4.42 -6.26 -11.97
N SER A 316 5.02 -6.16 -10.78
CA SER A 316 6.43 -5.78 -10.59
C SER A 316 7.40 -6.77 -11.26
N LEU A 317 7.03 -8.03 -11.34
CA LEU A 317 7.80 -9.03 -12.09
C LEU A 317 7.59 -8.88 -13.60
N ALA A 318 6.34 -8.77 -14.04
CA ALA A 318 5.99 -8.72 -15.45
C ALA A 318 6.48 -7.44 -16.14
N GLY A 319 6.45 -6.28 -15.45
CA GLY A 319 6.78 -4.98 -16.01
C GLY A 319 8.18 -4.88 -16.62
N PRO A 320 9.25 -5.10 -15.85
CA PRO A 320 10.62 -5.04 -16.36
C PRO A 320 10.91 -6.03 -17.48
N PHE A 321 10.35 -7.26 -17.38
CA PHE A 321 10.51 -8.26 -18.43
C PHE A 321 9.84 -7.83 -19.73
N LEU A 322 8.57 -7.39 -19.66
CA LEU A 322 7.82 -6.96 -20.85
C LEU A 322 8.48 -5.75 -21.49
N ALA A 323 8.76 -4.74 -20.70
CA ALA A 323 9.29 -3.48 -21.19
C ALA A 323 10.74 -3.63 -21.70
N GLY A 324 11.58 -4.39 -20.98
CA GLY A 324 12.95 -4.70 -21.40
C GLY A 324 13.01 -5.49 -22.71
N PHE A 325 12.20 -6.55 -22.82
CA PHE A 325 12.15 -7.37 -24.03
C PHE A 325 11.68 -6.57 -25.25
N ILE A 326 10.63 -5.75 -25.12
CA ILE A 326 10.13 -4.93 -26.22
C ILE A 326 11.14 -3.85 -26.61
N ARG A 327 11.77 -3.20 -25.62
CA ARG A 327 12.80 -2.20 -25.90
C ARG A 327 14.00 -2.79 -26.66
N GLU A 328 14.46 -3.97 -26.26
CA GLU A 328 15.58 -4.64 -26.90
C GLU A 328 15.24 -5.10 -28.33
N SER A 329 14.03 -5.64 -28.54
CA SER A 329 13.62 -6.17 -29.84
C SER A 329 13.12 -5.13 -30.84
N SER A 330 12.45 -4.07 -30.36
CA SER A 330 11.65 -3.18 -31.21
C SER A 330 11.82 -1.68 -30.88
N GLY A 331 12.69 -1.35 -29.92
CA GLY A 331 13.02 0.02 -29.56
C GLY A 331 12.09 0.68 -28.54
N TRP A 332 12.51 1.87 -28.10
CA TRP A 332 11.81 2.69 -27.09
C TRP A 332 10.39 3.09 -27.51
N GLU A 333 10.24 3.54 -28.75
CA GLU A 333 8.93 3.97 -29.27
C GLU A 333 7.88 2.87 -29.22
N THR A 334 8.26 1.66 -29.65
CA THR A 334 7.35 0.50 -29.63
C THR A 334 6.97 0.11 -28.22
N MET A 335 7.92 0.12 -27.30
CA MET A 335 7.67 -0.14 -25.89
C MET A 335 6.65 0.86 -25.30
N ALA A 336 6.85 2.15 -25.58
CA ALA A 336 6.00 3.21 -25.06
C ALA A 336 4.53 3.04 -25.48
N TRP A 337 4.27 2.80 -26.76
CA TRP A 337 2.88 2.64 -27.23
C TRP A 337 2.25 1.30 -26.82
N VAL A 338 3.01 0.22 -26.70
CA VAL A 338 2.49 -1.07 -26.22
C VAL A 338 2.03 -0.96 -24.77
N ILE A 339 2.85 -0.34 -23.91
CA ILE A 339 2.46 -0.07 -22.52
C ILE A 339 1.24 0.86 -22.50
N ALA A 340 1.20 1.88 -23.35
CA ALA A 340 0.06 2.78 -23.46
C ALA A 340 -1.26 2.06 -23.80
N LEU A 341 -1.22 1.07 -24.70
CA LEU A 341 -2.37 0.23 -25.04
C LEU A 341 -2.84 -0.63 -23.85
N ILE A 342 -1.92 -1.25 -23.14
CA ILE A 342 -2.22 -2.08 -21.98
C ILE A 342 -2.87 -1.22 -20.89
N VAL A 343 -2.28 -0.08 -20.58
CA VAL A 343 -2.77 0.86 -19.56
C VAL A 343 -4.13 1.44 -19.98
N GLY A 344 -4.26 1.95 -21.20
CA GLY A 344 -5.49 2.53 -21.71
C GLY A 344 -6.65 1.53 -21.77
N SER A 345 -6.39 0.29 -22.21
CA SER A 345 -7.41 -0.77 -22.23
C SER A 345 -7.94 -1.11 -20.84
N THR A 346 -7.11 -0.99 -19.81
CA THR A 346 -7.50 -1.20 -18.41
C THR A 346 -8.49 -0.14 -17.91
N GLY A 347 -8.47 1.05 -18.48
CA GLY A 347 -9.44 2.10 -18.16
C GLY A 347 -10.90 1.67 -18.40
N VAL A 348 -11.15 0.82 -19.39
CA VAL A 348 -12.50 0.34 -19.74
C VAL A 348 -13.14 -0.47 -18.61
N PRO A 349 -12.58 -1.60 -18.14
CA PRO A 349 -13.16 -2.36 -17.04
C PRO A 349 -13.19 -1.56 -15.73
N VAL A 350 -12.25 -0.65 -15.51
CA VAL A 350 -12.23 0.22 -14.34
C VAL A 350 -13.46 1.14 -14.33
N VAL A 351 -13.74 1.83 -15.43
CA VAL A 351 -14.93 2.70 -15.54
C VAL A 351 -16.23 1.91 -15.44
N LEU A 352 -16.29 0.70 -16.00
CA LEU A 352 -17.52 -0.10 -15.99
C LEU A 352 -17.85 -0.70 -14.64
N CYS A 353 -16.84 -1.13 -13.88
CA CYS A 353 -17.02 -1.98 -12.71
C CYS A 353 -16.67 -1.32 -11.36
N MET A 354 -15.81 -0.30 -11.33
CA MET A 354 -15.38 0.33 -10.09
C MET A 354 -16.52 1.18 -9.50
N GLY A 355 -16.79 1.11 -8.20
CA GLY A 355 -17.90 1.83 -7.56
C GLY A 355 -19.30 1.27 -7.84
N GLY A 356 -19.43 0.03 -8.36
CA GLY A 356 -20.69 -0.62 -8.73
C GLY A 356 -20.87 -0.72 -10.26
N PHE A 357 -21.79 -1.58 -10.72
CA PHE A 357 -21.99 -1.76 -12.17
C PHE A 357 -22.82 -0.60 -12.77
N LEU A 358 -22.31 0.04 -13.83
CA LEU A 358 -22.97 1.21 -14.45
C LEU A 358 -24.40 0.94 -14.93
N PHE A 359 -24.66 -0.29 -15.38
CA PHE A 359 -25.96 -0.71 -15.93
C PHE A 359 -26.95 -1.20 -14.87
N SER A 360 -26.53 -1.36 -13.60
CA SER A 360 -27.42 -1.76 -12.50
C SER A 360 -28.28 -0.60 -11.95
N LEU A 361 -28.04 0.63 -12.39
CA LEU A 361 -28.83 1.81 -11.99
C LEU A 361 -30.02 2.06 -12.95
N ALA A 362 -30.25 1.21 -13.95
CA ALA A 362 -31.32 1.34 -14.94
C ALA A 362 -32.42 0.27 -14.79
N GLY A 363 -32.53 -0.37 -13.61
CA GLY A 363 -33.57 -1.36 -13.29
C GLY A 363 -34.31 -1.03 -12.02
#